data_2ecdaea10ab34965e0c26b383eeda539
#
_entry.id   2ecdaea10ab34965e0c26b383eeda539
#
_cell.length_a   1.000
_cell.length_b   1.000
_cell.length_c   1.000
_cell.angle_alpha   90.00
_cell.angle_beta   90.00
_cell.angle_gamma   90.00
#
_symmetry.space_group_name_H-M   'P 1'
#
loop_
_entity.id
_entity.type
_entity.pdbx_description
1 polymer ?
#
loop_
_entity_poly.entity_id
_entity_poly.type
_entity_poly.pdbx_seq_one_letter_code
_entity_poly.pdbx_strand_id
1 'polypeptide(L)'
;MKQTNASPKHSSWVYYLGTLAMLASMLLLPHLIPSWADGITPAGVSIACVFVGAIIGILTTNDLILCALFAMGGLVINGIQTPAQVISSFMGASYVWQIVVLYALCYVIIRDNTGEVIARFLLTRRFTQKYPMVMVMMLLFAFGLAAAFMGVFGALIVGFTLLDGIYAEAGIEPKSKLARLLCLGAFITMCIGPMTIGSMAALNLAAGQFFLAAAGVQVVTFRFVAEAFAILIAFCAVFALALRFLFRCDIRALGRVDLAQALADKPLRLTRRQWIPLAAFLIIALHSFTSPYWPEMPVLSALKEMDTVLFTSVALAVLALIR
;
A
#
# COMPACT_ATOMS: atom_id res chain seq x y z
N MET A 1 12.45 21.92 -14.42
CA MET A 1 13.11 20.82 -13.73
C MET A 1 13.42 19.73 -14.75
N LYS A 2 14.67 19.57 -15.15
CA LYS A 2 15.12 18.44 -15.99
C LYS A 2 15.08 17.19 -15.14
N GLN A 3 14.13 16.31 -15.39
CA GLN A 3 14.19 14.94 -14.88
C GLN A 3 15.41 14.26 -15.49
N THR A 4 16.48 14.19 -14.74
CA THR A 4 17.55 13.23 -15.00
C THR A 4 16.99 11.84 -14.65
N ASN A 5 16.45 11.17 -15.66
CA ASN A 5 16.20 9.73 -15.64
C ASN A 5 17.55 9.01 -15.56
N ALA A 6 18.16 9.02 -14.39
CA ALA A 6 19.20 8.07 -14.03
C ALA A 6 18.51 6.80 -13.55
N SER A 7 17.98 6.00 -14.48
CA SER A 7 17.78 4.59 -14.18
C SER A 7 19.12 4.05 -13.66
N PRO A 8 19.17 3.37 -12.50
CA PRO A 8 20.39 2.70 -12.08
C PRO A 8 20.79 1.79 -13.23
N LYS A 9 21.98 1.98 -13.79
CA LYS A 9 22.58 1.04 -14.75
C LYS A 9 22.81 -0.26 -13.98
N HIS A 10 21.76 -1.08 -13.87
CA HIS A 10 21.97 -2.48 -13.59
C HIS A 10 22.94 -2.98 -14.67
N SER A 11 24.06 -3.58 -14.25
CA SER A 11 24.96 -4.22 -15.15
C SER A 11 24.12 -5.11 -16.08
N SER A 12 24.20 -4.91 -17.39
CA SER A 12 23.41 -5.68 -18.38
C SER A 12 23.45 -7.18 -18.10
N TRP A 13 24.55 -7.67 -17.58
CA TRP A 13 24.75 -9.05 -17.18
C TRP A 13 23.81 -9.53 -16.06
N VAL A 14 23.58 -8.72 -15.02
CA VAL A 14 22.67 -9.08 -13.93
C VAL A 14 21.23 -9.20 -14.43
N TYR A 15 20.83 -8.31 -15.31
CA TYR A 15 19.51 -8.35 -15.95
C TYR A 15 19.32 -9.64 -16.78
N TYR A 16 20.28 -9.96 -17.67
CA TYR A 16 20.18 -11.15 -18.51
C TYR A 16 20.29 -12.45 -17.71
N LEU A 17 21.21 -12.54 -16.75
CA LEU A 17 21.32 -13.69 -15.86
C LEU A 17 20.07 -13.87 -15.00
N GLY A 18 19.50 -12.78 -14.49
CA GLY A 18 18.27 -12.81 -13.73
C GLY A 18 17.08 -13.29 -14.55
N THR A 19 16.95 -12.80 -15.79
CA THR A 19 15.90 -13.26 -16.71
C THR A 19 16.10 -14.75 -17.06
N LEU A 20 17.32 -15.18 -17.29
CA LEU A 20 17.62 -16.59 -17.58
C LEU A 20 17.30 -17.47 -16.35
N ALA A 21 17.69 -17.05 -15.15
CA ALA A 21 17.39 -17.77 -13.90
C ALA A 21 15.88 -17.84 -13.64
N MET A 22 15.15 -16.75 -13.90
CA MET A 22 13.69 -16.69 -13.83
C MET A 22 13.06 -17.73 -14.76
N LEU A 23 13.46 -17.73 -16.04
CA LEU A 23 12.94 -18.66 -17.04
C LEU A 23 13.31 -20.11 -16.71
N ALA A 24 14.55 -20.35 -16.29
CA ALA A 24 14.97 -21.69 -15.85
C ALA A 24 14.16 -22.20 -14.67
N SER A 25 13.88 -21.34 -13.68
CA SER A 25 13.03 -21.69 -12.55
C SER A 25 11.60 -22.00 -12.98
N MET A 26 11.04 -21.24 -13.91
CA MET A 26 9.64 -21.41 -14.34
C MET A 26 9.43 -22.60 -15.28
N LEU A 27 10.42 -22.90 -16.13
CA LEU A 27 10.25 -23.86 -17.21
C LEU A 27 11.00 -25.19 -16.99
N LEU A 28 12.18 -25.17 -16.37
CA LEU A 28 13.02 -26.35 -16.20
C LEU A 28 12.86 -27.00 -14.83
N LEU A 29 12.83 -26.18 -13.75
CA LEU A 29 12.73 -26.72 -12.40
C LEU A 29 11.48 -27.60 -12.15
N PRO A 30 10.29 -27.28 -12.67
CA PRO A 30 9.10 -28.13 -12.50
C PRO A 30 9.28 -29.56 -12.96
N HIS A 31 10.12 -29.78 -13.97
CA HIS A 31 10.40 -31.11 -14.53
C HIS A 31 11.55 -31.82 -13.84
N LEU A 32 12.38 -31.11 -13.09
CA LEU A 32 13.55 -31.66 -12.40
C LEU A 32 13.28 -31.99 -10.93
N ILE A 33 12.34 -31.32 -10.30
CA ILE A 33 12.03 -31.45 -8.88
C ILE A 33 10.86 -32.44 -8.73
N PRO A 34 11.08 -33.62 -8.14
CA PRO A 34 9.98 -34.52 -7.77
C PRO A 34 9.16 -33.92 -6.63
N SER A 35 7.93 -34.40 -6.43
CA SER A 35 7.14 -34.06 -5.24
C SER A 35 7.88 -34.52 -3.99
N TRP A 36 8.29 -33.56 -3.15
CA TRP A 36 9.16 -33.84 -1.98
C TRP A 36 8.40 -34.13 -0.68
N ALA A 37 7.09 -34.02 -0.66
CA ALA A 37 6.28 -34.29 0.52
C ALA A 37 4.93 -34.90 0.15
N ASP A 38 4.39 -35.74 1.05
CA ASP A 38 3.05 -36.30 0.94
C ASP A 38 2.02 -35.16 0.91
N GLY A 39 1.18 -35.14 -0.15
CA GLY A 39 0.17 -34.12 -0.36
C GLY A 39 0.56 -33.00 -1.35
N ILE A 40 1.83 -32.91 -1.79
CA ILE A 40 2.21 -31.97 -2.85
C ILE A 40 2.01 -32.63 -4.22
N THR A 41 1.10 -32.08 -5.00
CA THR A 41 0.87 -32.53 -6.36
C THR A 41 1.95 -32.01 -7.31
N PRO A 42 2.21 -32.67 -8.47
CA PRO A 42 3.13 -32.13 -9.49
C PRO A 42 2.73 -30.73 -9.96
N ALA A 43 1.43 -30.44 -10.04
CA ALA A 43 0.94 -29.09 -10.33
C ALA A 43 1.33 -28.08 -9.23
N GLY A 44 1.30 -28.48 -7.95
CA GLY A 44 1.76 -27.66 -6.83
C GLY A 44 3.25 -27.33 -6.91
N VAL A 45 4.08 -28.31 -7.29
CA VAL A 45 5.53 -28.07 -7.54
C VAL A 45 5.72 -27.06 -8.66
N SER A 46 4.98 -27.22 -9.77
CA SER A 46 5.08 -26.29 -10.91
C SER A 46 4.66 -24.87 -10.53
N ILE A 47 3.58 -24.70 -9.76
CA ILE A 47 3.14 -23.39 -9.25
C ILE A 47 4.23 -22.76 -8.36
N ALA A 48 4.83 -23.54 -7.45
CA ALA A 48 5.89 -23.07 -6.57
C ALA A 48 7.13 -22.62 -7.38
N CYS A 49 7.53 -23.39 -8.39
CA CYS A 49 8.64 -23.04 -9.27
C CYS A 49 8.38 -21.77 -10.08
N VAL A 50 7.16 -21.58 -10.61
CA VAL A 50 6.74 -20.35 -11.30
C VAL A 50 6.78 -19.16 -10.34
N PHE A 51 6.29 -19.33 -9.11
CA PHE A 51 6.31 -18.28 -8.09
C PHE A 51 7.75 -17.88 -7.69
N VAL A 52 8.63 -18.85 -7.43
CA VAL A 52 10.05 -18.59 -7.14
C VAL A 52 10.73 -17.89 -8.30
N GLY A 53 10.46 -18.33 -9.53
CA GLY A 53 10.96 -17.68 -10.73
C GLY A 53 10.50 -16.22 -10.83
N ALA A 54 9.23 -15.92 -10.54
CA ALA A 54 8.72 -14.55 -10.52
C ALA A 54 9.46 -13.68 -9.49
N ILE A 55 9.72 -14.20 -8.29
CA ILE A 55 10.49 -13.49 -7.25
C ILE A 55 11.91 -13.20 -7.74
N ILE A 56 12.61 -14.19 -8.29
CA ILE A 56 13.96 -14.02 -8.86
C ILE A 56 13.94 -12.92 -9.94
N GLY A 57 12.95 -12.98 -10.83
CA GLY A 57 12.78 -11.98 -11.88
C GLY A 57 12.61 -10.57 -11.32
N ILE A 58 11.68 -10.38 -10.38
CA ILE A 58 11.42 -9.07 -9.76
C ILE A 58 12.68 -8.51 -9.09
N LEU A 59 13.40 -9.33 -8.34
CA LEU A 59 14.60 -8.88 -7.62
C LEU A 59 15.77 -8.54 -8.53
N THR A 60 15.86 -9.16 -9.71
CA THR A 60 17.01 -9.00 -10.61
C THR A 60 16.74 -8.03 -11.74
N THR A 61 15.52 -8.03 -12.30
CA THR A 61 15.17 -7.18 -13.44
C THR A 61 14.50 -5.88 -13.04
N ASN A 62 13.90 -5.83 -11.83
CA ASN A 62 13.08 -4.73 -11.34
C ASN A 62 11.91 -4.36 -12.29
N ASP A 63 11.47 -5.30 -13.13
CA ASP A 63 10.37 -5.16 -14.08
C ASP A 63 9.22 -6.11 -13.70
N LEU A 64 8.25 -5.55 -12.99
CA LEU A 64 7.10 -6.30 -12.51
C LEU A 64 6.21 -6.84 -13.63
N ILE A 65 6.07 -6.06 -14.71
CA ILE A 65 5.18 -6.41 -15.83
C ILE A 65 5.76 -7.59 -16.58
N LEU A 66 7.07 -7.54 -16.89
CA LEU A 66 7.78 -8.62 -17.54
C LEU A 66 7.65 -9.92 -16.73
N CYS A 67 7.93 -9.85 -15.42
CA CYS A 67 7.87 -11.02 -14.54
C CYS A 67 6.46 -11.61 -14.45
N ALA A 68 5.42 -10.76 -14.39
CA ALA A 68 4.03 -11.21 -14.36
C ALA A 68 3.63 -11.92 -15.66
N LEU A 69 4.01 -11.37 -16.82
CA LEU A 69 3.73 -11.97 -18.12
C LEU A 69 4.43 -13.34 -18.29
N PHE A 70 5.68 -13.44 -17.87
CA PHE A 70 6.39 -14.72 -17.89
C PHE A 70 5.81 -15.73 -16.89
N ALA A 71 5.36 -15.28 -15.71
CA ALA A 71 4.68 -16.16 -14.76
C ALA A 71 3.37 -16.71 -15.34
N MET A 72 2.55 -15.86 -15.99
CA MET A 72 1.35 -16.30 -16.68
C MET A 72 1.68 -17.30 -17.79
N GLY A 73 2.71 -17.04 -18.60
CA GLY A 73 3.21 -17.96 -19.61
C GLY A 73 3.70 -19.28 -19.02
N GLY A 74 4.41 -19.23 -17.89
CA GLY A 74 4.88 -20.41 -17.16
C GLY A 74 3.75 -21.31 -16.68
N LEU A 75 2.64 -20.76 -16.19
CA LEU A 75 1.45 -21.54 -15.82
C LEU A 75 0.83 -22.27 -17.03
N VAL A 76 0.82 -21.62 -18.19
CA VAL A 76 0.30 -22.22 -19.42
C VAL A 76 1.22 -23.32 -19.95
N ILE A 77 2.52 -23.05 -20.02
CA ILE A 77 3.50 -24.01 -20.59
C ILE A 77 3.60 -25.27 -19.71
N ASN A 78 3.49 -25.13 -18.40
CA ASN A 78 3.46 -26.28 -17.48
C ASN A 78 2.10 -27.02 -17.47
N GLY A 79 1.15 -26.64 -18.31
CA GLY A 79 -0.14 -27.30 -18.43
C GLY A 79 -1.07 -27.14 -17.21
N ILE A 80 -0.80 -26.17 -16.35
CA ILE A 80 -1.60 -25.93 -15.14
C ILE A 80 -2.93 -25.27 -15.52
N GLN A 81 -2.90 -24.34 -16.46
CA GLN A 81 -4.07 -23.63 -16.97
C GLN A 81 -3.96 -23.41 -18.47
N THR A 82 -5.10 -23.36 -19.16
CA THR A 82 -5.13 -22.90 -20.56
C THR A 82 -4.96 -21.37 -20.62
N PRO A 83 -4.51 -20.80 -21.76
CA PRO A 83 -4.42 -19.35 -21.93
C PRO A 83 -5.73 -18.61 -21.60
N ALA A 84 -6.86 -19.17 -22.03
CA ALA A 84 -8.17 -18.61 -21.75
C ALA A 84 -8.50 -18.62 -20.24
N GLN A 85 -8.15 -19.70 -19.54
CA GLN A 85 -8.34 -19.80 -18.09
C GLN A 85 -7.46 -18.81 -17.31
N VAL A 86 -6.20 -18.62 -17.70
CA VAL A 86 -5.32 -17.63 -17.05
C VAL A 86 -5.91 -16.23 -17.18
N ILE A 87 -6.36 -15.85 -18.39
CA ILE A 87 -6.94 -14.52 -18.63
C ILE A 87 -8.27 -14.38 -17.88
N SER A 88 -9.16 -15.38 -17.96
CA SER A 88 -10.46 -15.32 -17.30
C SER A 88 -10.36 -15.35 -15.78
N SER A 89 -9.43 -16.11 -15.21
CA SER A 89 -9.18 -16.12 -13.75
C SER A 89 -8.69 -14.78 -13.24
N PHE A 90 -7.85 -14.08 -14.02
CA PHE A 90 -7.36 -12.76 -13.65
C PHE A 90 -8.43 -11.69 -13.87
N MET A 91 -8.98 -11.59 -15.08
CA MET A 91 -9.95 -10.54 -15.44
C MET A 91 -11.33 -10.75 -14.82
N GLY A 92 -11.71 -12.01 -14.53
CA GLY A 92 -12.98 -12.35 -13.89
C GLY A 92 -12.96 -12.23 -12.37
N ALA A 93 -11.79 -12.06 -11.76
CA ALA A 93 -11.71 -11.93 -10.31
C ALA A 93 -12.24 -10.56 -9.84
N SER A 94 -13.24 -10.55 -8.97
CA SER A 94 -13.87 -9.32 -8.46
C SER A 94 -12.86 -8.37 -7.79
N TYR A 95 -11.85 -8.91 -7.09
CA TYR A 95 -10.82 -8.10 -6.44
C TYR A 95 -9.97 -7.31 -7.44
N VAL A 96 -9.77 -7.78 -8.69
CA VAL A 96 -9.04 -7.03 -9.71
C VAL A 96 -9.80 -5.76 -10.09
N TRP A 97 -11.11 -5.88 -10.32
CA TRP A 97 -11.98 -4.74 -10.61
C TRP A 97 -12.10 -3.80 -9.41
N GLN A 98 -12.16 -4.34 -8.21
CA GLN A 98 -12.15 -3.55 -6.98
C GLN A 98 -10.87 -2.72 -6.87
N ILE A 99 -9.70 -3.31 -7.18
CA ILE A 99 -8.43 -2.59 -7.22
C ILE A 99 -8.47 -1.46 -8.26
N VAL A 100 -8.92 -1.74 -9.49
CA VAL A 100 -8.98 -0.73 -10.56
C VAL A 100 -9.84 0.46 -10.15
N VAL A 101 -11.05 0.19 -9.66
CA VAL A 101 -12.01 1.23 -9.26
C VAL A 101 -11.50 2.02 -8.05
N LEU A 102 -10.90 1.32 -7.08
CA LEU A 102 -10.32 1.95 -5.91
C LEU A 102 -9.13 2.86 -6.25
N TYR A 103 -8.23 2.41 -7.16
CA TYR A 103 -7.14 3.25 -7.62
C TYR A 103 -7.63 4.49 -8.37
N ALA A 104 -8.73 4.39 -9.12
CA ALA A 104 -9.35 5.55 -9.74
C ALA A 104 -9.81 6.57 -8.69
N LEU A 105 -10.42 6.12 -7.58
CA LEU A 105 -10.81 6.98 -6.46
C LEU A 105 -9.59 7.58 -5.75
N CYS A 106 -8.58 6.77 -5.46
CA CYS A 106 -7.33 7.24 -4.87
C CYS A 106 -6.64 8.28 -5.76
N TYR A 107 -6.65 8.10 -7.07
CA TYR A 107 -6.10 9.08 -8.01
C TYR A 107 -6.77 10.45 -7.88
N VAL A 108 -8.09 10.48 -7.69
CA VAL A 108 -8.84 11.73 -7.45
C VAL A 108 -8.37 12.41 -6.15
N ILE A 109 -8.19 11.63 -5.07
CA ILE A 109 -7.73 12.12 -3.77
C ILE A 109 -6.28 12.65 -3.86
N ILE A 110 -5.41 11.93 -4.56
CA ILE A 110 -4.00 12.33 -4.77
C ILE A 110 -3.93 13.61 -5.60
N ARG A 111 -4.65 13.68 -6.70
CA ARG A 111 -4.67 14.85 -7.59
C ARG A 111 -5.06 16.15 -6.87
N ASP A 112 -5.96 16.06 -5.90
CA ASP A 112 -6.42 17.21 -5.13
C ASP A 112 -5.56 17.48 -3.86
N ASN A 113 -4.42 16.76 -3.68
CA ASN A 113 -3.51 16.87 -2.54
C ASN A 113 -4.19 16.71 -1.17
N THR A 114 -5.28 15.95 -1.09
CA THR A 114 -6.07 15.78 0.13
C THR A 114 -5.27 15.14 1.26
N GLY A 115 -4.44 14.12 0.95
CA GLY A 115 -3.58 13.45 1.93
C GLY A 115 -2.52 14.37 2.54
N GLU A 116 -1.99 15.32 1.75
CA GLU A 116 -1.05 16.33 2.24
C GLU A 116 -1.71 17.24 3.29
N VAL A 117 -2.95 17.66 3.07
CA VAL A 117 -3.71 18.47 4.02
C VAL A 117 -3.95 17.72 5.33
N ILE A 118 -4.31 16.41 5.24
CA ILE A 118 -4.51 15.55 6.41
C ILE A 118 -3.22 15.41 7.22
N ALA A 119 -2.11 15.10 6.56
CA ALA A 119 -0.81 14.95 7.22
C ALA A 119 -0.39 16.24 7.93
N ARG A 120 -0.53 17.39 7.26
CA ARG A 120 -0.23 18.71 7.83
C ARG A 120 -1.11 19.05 9.02
N PHE A 121 -2.41 18.78 8.93
CA PHE A 121 -3.34 19.00 10.03
C PHE A 121 -2.92 18.25 11.31
N LEU A 122 -2.46 17.01 11.18
CA LEU A 122 -1.97 16.23 12.30
C LEU A 122 -0.68 16.78 12.90
N LEU A 123 0.25 17.22 12.03
CA LEU A 123 1.57 17.68 12.44
C LEU A 123 1.57 19.06 13.08
N THR A 124 0.61 19.93 12.75
CA THR A 124 0.54 21.30 13.27
C THR A 124 -0.12 21.41 14.65
N ARG A 125 -0.48 20.29 15.28
CA ARG A 125 -1.07 20.32 16.62
C ARG A 125 -0.05 20.71 17.69
N ARG A 126 -0.41 21.61 18.60
CA ARG A 126 0.45 22.10 19.70
C ARG A 126 1.06 21.00 20.57
N PHE A 127 0.32 19.89 20.74
CA PHE A 127 0.79 18.74 21.50
C PHE A 127 1.99 18.04 20.84
N THR A 128 2.03 18.03 19.52
CA THR A 128 3.10 17.41 18.73
C THR A 128 4.42 18.17 18.87
N GLN A 129 4.37 19.49 18.97
CA GLN A 129 5.54 20.36 19.00
C GLN A 129 6.28 20.35 20.36
N LYS A 130 5.57 20.09 21.47
CA LYS A 130 6.15 20.17 22.82
C LYS A 130 7.15 19.05 23.13
N TYR A 131 6.96 17.87 22.57
CA TYR A 131 7.76 16.67 22.89
C TYR A 131 8.33 16.05 21.62
N PRO A 132 9.69 16.07 21.40
CA PRO A 132 10.31 15.57 20.19
C PRO A 132 9.97 14.09 19.88
N MET A 133 9.80 13.28 20.92
CA MET A 133 9.42 11.87 20.80
C MET A 133 8.00 11.73 20.25
N VAL A 134 7.07 12.50 20.79
CA VAL A 134 5.68 12.53 20.32
C VAL A 134 5.62 13.05 18.90
N MET A 135 6.46 14.02 18.55
CA MET A 135 6.56 14.53 17.19
C MET A 135 6.96 13.45 16.19
N VAL A 136 7.98 12.62 16.51
CA VAL A 136 8.38 11.50 15.66
C VAL A 136 7.23 10.50 15.52
N MET A 137 6.57 10.12 16.61
CA MET A 137 5.43 9.20 16.58
C MET A 137 4.30 9.74 15.72
N MET A 138 3.92 11.00 15.89
CA MET A 138 2.84 11.64 15.13
C MET A 138 3.20 11.83 13.67
N LEU A 139 4.46 12.11 13.35
CA LEU A 139 4.97 12.21 11.99
C LEU A 139 4.82 10.87 11.27
N LEU A 140 5.30 9.79 11.88
CA LEU A 140 5.18 8.45 11.32
C LEU A 140 3.71 8.02 11.20
N PHE A 141 2.91 8.27 12.22
CA PHE A 141 1.47 7.98 12.21
C PHE A 141 0.74 8.75 11.11
N ALA A 142 1.06 10.05 10.94
CA ALA A 142 0.48 10.88 9.87
C ALA A 142 0.81 10.34 8.47
N PHE A 143 2.03 9.86 8.26
CA PHE A 143 2.41 9.23 7.00
C PHE A 143 1.71 7.90 6.76
N GLY A 144 1.58 7.06 7.80
CA GLY A 144 0.79 5.84 7.72
C GLY A 144 -0.68 6.13 7.38
N LEU A 145 -1.27 7.10 8.07
CA LEU A 145 -2.66 7.50 7.79
C LEU A 145 -2.84 8.11 6.40
N ALA A 146 -1.90 8.96 5.95
CA ALA A 146 -1.93 9.48 4.57
C ALA A 146 -1.86 8.34 3.54
N ALA A 147 -1.02 7.34 3.78
CA ALA A 147 -0.91 6.17 2.92
C ALA A 147 -2.18 5.32 2.89
N ALA A 148 -2.94 5.29 3.98
CA ALA A 148 -4.24 4.64 4.03
C ALA A 148 -5.24 5.22 3.02
N PHE A 149 -5.17 6.55 2.77
CA PHE A 149 -6.07 7.25 1.84
C PHE A 149 -5.50 7.39 0.42
N MET A 150 -4.18 7.51 0.28
CA MET A 150 -3.52 7.79 -1.01
C MET A 150 -2.85 6.57 -1.62
N GLY A 151 -2.80 5.45 -0.89
CA GLY A 151 -1.94 4.34 -1.23
C GLY A 151 -0.46 4.64 -0.95
N VAL A 152 0.37 3.59 -1.00
CA VAL A 152 1.81 3.69 -0.65
C VAL A 152 2.54 4.68 -1.55
N PHE A 153 2.37 4.57 -2.87
CA PHE A 153 3.12 5.42 -3.82
C PHE A 153 2.76 6.90 -3.72
N GLY A 154 1.47 7.23 -3.56
CA GLY A 154 1.03 8.60 -3.37
C GLY A 154 1.59 9.21 -2.08
N ALA A 155 1.56 8.43 -1.00
CA ALA A 155 2.09 8.85 0.29
C ALA A 155 3.61 9.02 0.28
N LEU A 156 4.36 8.17 -0.46
CA LEU A 156 5.81 8.30 -0.59
C LEU A 156 6.22 9.64 -1.22
N ILE A 157 5.56 10.04 -2.30
CA ILE A 157 5.86 11.31 -2.98
C ILE A 157 5.62 12.49 -2.02
N VAL A 158 4.44 12.52 -1.39
CA VAL A 158 4.07 13.60 -0.47
C VAL A 158 4.91 13.55 0.82
N GLY A 159 5.11 12.34 1.37
CA GLY A 159 5.82 12.14 2.62
C GLY A 159 7.28 12.51 2.54
N PHE A 160 7.98 12.15 1.48
CA PHE A 160 9.40 12.50 1.33
C PHE A 160 9.58 13.99 1.05
N THR A 161 8.70 14.63 0.27
CA THR A 161 8.73 16.08 0.12
C THR A 161 8.48 16.84 1.43
N LEU A 162 7.57 16.32 2.27
CA LEU A 162 7.35 16.87 3.61
C LEU A 162 8.56 16.65 4.54
N LEU A 163 9.19 15.48 4.49
CA LEU A 163 10.41 15.19 5.25
C LEU A 163 11.56 16.11 4.85
N ASP A 164 11.77 16.34 3.55
CA ASP A 164 12.80 17.25 3.07
C ASP A 164 12.57 18.69 3.60
N GLY A 165 11.32 19.15 3.61
CA GLY A 165 10.94 20.43 4.20
C GLY A 165 11.21 20.47 5.71
N ILE A 166 10.89 19.42 6.45
CA ILE A 166 11.16 19.31 7.90
C ILE A 166 12.67 19.30 8.17
N TYR A 167 13.46 18.60 7.36
CA TYR A 167 14.91 18.55 7.50
C TYR A 167 15.55 19.92 7.28
N ALA A 168 15.11 20.64 6.24
CA ALA A 168 15.60 22.00 5.95
C ALA A 168 15.31 22.94 7.11
N GLU A 169 14.10 22.92 7.67
CA GLU A 169 13.70 23.78 8.79
C GLU A 169 14.38 23.39 10.11
N ALA A 170 14.56 22.08 10.35
CA ALA A 170 15.26 21.58 11.54
C ALA A 170 16.78 21.74 11.47
N GLY A 171 17.34 22.16 10.33
CA GLY A 171 18.78 22.14 10.09
C GLY A 171 19.38 20.72 10.12
N ILE A 172 18.59 19.72 9.76
CA ILE A 172 19.03 18.33 9.72
C ILE A 172 19.64 18.04 8.35
N GLU A 173 20.90 17.62 8.33
CA GLU A 173 21.56 17.22 7.10
C GLU A 173 20.87 15.98 6.50
N PRO A 174 20.46 16.00 5.18
CA PRO A 174 19.73 14.89 4.54
C PRO A 174 20.47 13.55 4.56
N LYS A 175 21.81 13.58 4.66
CA LYS A 175 22.66 12.37 4.76
C LYS A 175 22.92 11.92 6.19
N SER A 176 22.41 12.62 7.19
CA SER A 176 22.60 12.28 8.60
C SER A 176 21.95 10.93 8.95
N LYS A 177 22.44 10.32 10.04
CA LYS A 177 21.88 9.06 10.55
C LYS A 177 20.39 9.20 10.89
N LEU A 178 20.01 10.33 11.50
CA LEU A 178 18.62 10.63 11.85
C LEU A 178 17.72 10.72 10.62
N ALA A 179 18.15 11.46 9.59
CA ALA A 179 17.37 11.61 8.35
C ALA A 179 17.13 10.27 7.67
N ARG A 180 18.16 9.44 7.53
CA ARG A 180 18.05 8.10 6.93
C ARG A 180 17.11 7.19 7.70
N LEU A 181 17.18 7.17 9.01
CA LEU A 181 16.29 6.37 9.85
C LEU A 181 14.85 6.88 9.82
N LEU A 182 14.62 8.20 9.82
CA LEU A 182 13.27 8.75 9.65
C LEU A 182 12.68 8.42 8.29
N CYS A 183 13.45 8.49 7.21
CA CYS A 183 13.00 8.02 5.89
C CYS A 183 12.62 6.54 5.91
N LEU A 184 13.42 5.69 6.55
CA LEU A 184 13.11 4.26 6.69
C LEU A 184 11.83 4.04 7.49
N GLY A 185 11.69 4.70 8.63
CA GLY A 185 10.48 4.61 9.46
C GLY A 185 9.23 5.11 8.73
N ALA A 186 9.35 6.22 8.01
CA ALA A 186 8.29 6.75 7.16
C ALA A 186 7.87 5.76 6.07
N PHE A 187 8.84 5.17 5.37
CA PHE A 187 8.57 4.15 4.36
C PHE A 187 7.81 2.95 4.93
N ILE A 188 8.27 2.42 6.06
CA ILE A 188 7.61 1.26 6.69
C ILE A 188 6.19 1.62 7.15
N THR A 189 5.98 2.78 7.76
CA THR A 189 4.62 3.21 8.17
C THR A 189 3.71 3.44 6.97
N MET A 190 4.22 3.94 5.85
CA MET A 190 3.45 4.06 4.61
C MET A 190 3.10 2.71 3.99
N CYS A 191 3.90 1.66 4.22
CA CYS A 191 3.54 0.29 3.82
C CYS A 191 2.49 -0.33 4.75
N ILE A 192 2.52 -0.01 6.05
CA ILE A 192 1.52 -0.50 7.03
C ILE A 192 0.19 0.25 6.88
N GLY A 193 0.24 1.55 6.56
CA GLY A 193 -0.93 2.43 6.52
C GLY A 193 -2.12 1.89 5.75
N PRO A 194 -2.01 1.43 4.50
CA PRO A 194 -3.12 0.89 3.73
C PRO A 194 -3.81 -0.31 4.39
N MET A 195 -3.11 -1.05 5.25
CA MET A 195 -3.70 -2.17 5.99
C MET A 195 -4.73 -1.70 7.02
N THR A 196 -4.63 -0.46 7.50
CA THR A 196 -5.55 0.10 8.50
C THR A 196 -6.96 0.35 7.96
N ILE A 197 -7.13 0.38 6.64
CA ILE A 197 -8.44 0.47 5.98
C ILE A 197 -8.78 -0.86 5.27
N GLY A 198 -8.26 -1.95 5.75
CA GLY A 198 -8.56 -3.35 5.47
C GLY A 198 -8.97 -3.66 4.03
N SER A 199 -10.26 -3.60 3.74
CA SER A 199 -10.84 -3.88 2.43
C SER A 199 -10.46 -2.88 1.32
N MET A 200 -9.76 -1.80 1.65
CA MET A 200 -9.34 -0.77 0.70
C MET A 200 -7.90 -0.98 0.18
N ALA A 201 -7.13 -1.90 0.78
CA ALA A 201 -5.79 -2.22 0.29
C ALA A 201 -5.83 -3.39 -0.69
N ALA A 202 -5.30 -3.20 -1.88
CA ALA A 202 -5.29 -4.19 -2.96
C ALA A 202 -4.74 -5.57 -2.53
N LEU A 203 -3.63 -5.56 -1.80
CA LEU A 203 -3.00 -6.79 -1.30
C LEU A 203 -3.88 -7.49 -0.25
N ASN A 204 -4.53 -6.74 0.63
CA ASN A 204 -5.41 -7.31 1.66
C ASN A 204 -6.66 -7.92 1.05
N LEU A 205 -7.21 -7.28 -0.01
CA LEU A 205 -8.34 -7.84 -0.76
C LEU A 205 -7.96 -9.17 -1.41
N ALA A 206 -6.85 -9.21 -2.12
CA ALA A 206 -6.38 -10.43 -2.74
C ALA A 206 -6.11 -11.53 -1.69
N ALA A 207 -5.38 -11.21 -0.62
CA ALA A 207 -5.08 -12.15 0.46
C ALA A 207 -6.37 -12.66 1.14
N GLY A 208 -7.35 -11.79 1.40
CA GLY A 208 -8.64 -12.17 1.98
C GLY A 208 -9.43 -13.13 1.09
N GLN A 209 -9.44 -12.90 -0.23
CA GLN A 209 -10.10 -13.80 -1.18
C GLN A 209 -9.40 -15.16 -1.28
N PHE A 210 -8.07 -15.18 -1.30
CA PHE A 210 -7.32 -16.44 -1.28
C PHE A 210 -7.53 -17.20 0.03
N PHE A 211 -7.58 -16.51 1.17
CA PHE A 211 -7.86 -17.12 2.46
C PHE A 211 -9.28 -17.71 2.50
N LEU A 212 -10.28 -16.97 2.01
CA LEU A 212 -11.66 -17.46 1.89
C LEU A 212 -11.73 -18.71 1.02
N ALA A 213 -11.05 -18.70 -0.15
CA ALA A 213 -11.02 -19.84 -1.04
C ALA A 213 -10.33 -21.07 -0.44
N ALA A 214 -9.28 -20.87 0.36
CA ALA A 214 -8.50 -21.96 0.95
C ALA A 214 -9.11 -22.49 2.27
N ALA A 215 -9.61 -21.61 3.13
CA ALA A 215 -10.08 -21.96 4.48
C ALA A 215 -11.61 -21.99 4.60
N GLY A 216 -12.36 -21.51 3.61
CA GLY A 216 -13.82 -21.40 3.66
C GLY A 216 -14.34 -20.38 4.70
N VAL A 217 -13.45 -19.58 5.29
CA VAL A 217 -13.76 -18.63 6.36
C VAL A 217 -13.46 -17.22 5.89
N GLN A 218 -14.45 -16.34 6.06
CA GLN A 218 -14.27 -14.92 5.74
C GLN A 218 -13.51 -14.21 6.86
N VAL A 219 -12.51 -13.42 6.49
CA VAL A 219 -11.78 -12.58 7.45
C VAL A 219 -12.71 -11.50 8.01
N VAL A 220 -12.81 -11.41 9.35
CA VAL A 220 -13.61 -10.36 10.02
C VAL A 220 -12.91 -9.02 9.84
N THR A 221 -13.41 -8.22 8.92
CA THR A 221 -12.81 -6.95 8.50
C THR A 221 -12.57 -5.97 9.64
N PHE A 222 -13.54 -5.84 10.57
CA PHE A 222 -13.40 -4.92 11.71
C PHE A 222 -12.24 -5.32 12.64
N ARG A 223 -12.12 -6.61 12.97
CA ARG A 223 -11.02 -7.12 13.80
C ARG A 223 -9.68 -6.90 13.13
N PHE A 224 -9.58 -7.20 11.84
CA PHE A 224 -8.37 -7.00 11.05
C PHE A 224 -7.94 -5.52 11.06
N VAL A 225 -8.87 -4.60 10.86
CA VAL A 225 -8.62 -3.15 10.89
C VAL A 225 -8.14 -2.69 12.26
N ALA A 226 -8.80 -3.14 13.34
CA ALA A 226 -8.39 -2.79 14.70
C ALA A 226 -6.97 -3.30 15.01
N GLU A 227 -6.65 -4.53 14.61
CA GLU A 227 -5.31 -5.11 14.75
C GLU A 227 -4.27 -4.32 13.92
N ALA A 228 -4.59 -3.95 12.68
CA ALA A 228 -3.71 -3.16 11.82
C ALA A 228 -3.43 -1.75 12.39
N PHE A 229 -4.44 -1.09 12.95
CA PHE A 229 -4.25 0.18 13.67
C PHE A 229 -3.37 0.01 14.92
N ALA A 230 -3.59 -1.05 15.69
CA ALA A 230 -2.76 -1.35 16.85
C ALA A 230 -1.29 -1.58 16.45
N ILE A 231 -1.06 -2.31 15.36
CA ILE A 231 0.28 -2.55 14.80
C ILE A 231 0.92 -1.23 14.33
N LEU A 232 0.17 -0.37 13.63
CA LEU A 232 0.68 0.94 13.21
C LEU A 232 1.10 1.80 14.39
N ILE A 233 0.25 1.91 15.42
CA ILE A 233 0.55 2.69 16.64
C ILE A 233 1.75 2.09 17.38
N ALA A 234 1.76 0.77 17.56
CA ALA A 234 2.86 0.06 18.22
C ALA A 234 4.18 0.26 17.45
N PHE A 235 4.16 0.15 16.12
CA PHE A 235 5.34 0.41 15.30
C PHE A 235 5.85 1.84 15.47
N CYS A 236 4.97 2.84 15.41
CA CYS A 236 5.34 4.25 15.61
C CYS A 236 5.99 4.47 16.98
N ALA A 237 5.43 3.85 18.05
CA ALA A 237 5.96 3.97 19.39
C ALA A 237 7.32 3.28 19.53
N VAL A 238 7.42 2.01 19.11
CA VAL A 238 8.65 1.22 19.19
C VAL A 238 9.76 1.85 18.35
N PHE A 239 9.43 2.32 17.14
CA PHE A 239 10.41 2.96 16.27
C PHE A 239 10.93 4.29 16.87
N ALA A 240 10.06 5.13 17.44
CA ALA A 240 10.46 6.35 18.12
C ALA A 240 11.36 6.05 19.34
N LEU A 241 11.03 5.00 20.12
CA LEU A 241 11.88 4.52 21.20
C LEU A 241 13.23 4.02 20.68
N ALA A 242 13.24 3.24 19.61
CA ALA A 242 14.46 2.72 19.00
C ALA A 242 15.36 3.87 18.49
N LEU A 243 14.80 4.91 17.87
CA LEU A 243 15.58 6.10 17.45
C LEU A 243 16.32 6.73 18.62
N ARG A 244 15.67 6.85 19.75
CA ARG A 244 16.26 7.50 20.93
C ARG A 244 17.24 6.60 21.68
N PHE A 245 16.84 5.36 22.00
CA PHE A 245 17.58 4.48 22.91
C PHE A 245 18.54 3.54 22.18
N LEU A 246 18.10 2.93 21.08
CA LEU A 246 18.92 1.96 20.33
C LEU A 246 19.90 2.68 19.39
N PHE A 247 19.39 3.58 18.57
CA PHE A 247 20.18 4.30 17.58
C PHE A 247 20.86 5.56 18.15
N ARG A 248 20.43 5.99 19.37
CA ARG A 248 20.98 7.16 20.08
C ARG A 248 21.03 8.43 19.20
N CYS A 249 20.00 8.64 18.39
CA CYS A 249 19.89 9.83 17.56
C CYS A 249 19.45 11.03 18.38
N ASP A 250 20.01 12.20 18.08
CA ASP A 250 19.56 13.46 18.68
C ASP A 250 18.27 13.94 17.97
N ILE A 251 17.14 13.60 18.58
CA ILE A 251 15.81 13.99 18.10
C ILE A 251 15.41 15.41 18.57
N ARG A 252 16.24 16.11 19.40
CA ARG A 252 15.90 17.43 19.94
C ARG A 252 15.81 18.49 18.85
N ALA A 253 16.56 18.32 17.77
CA ALA A 253 16.49 19.20 16.60
C ALA A 253 15.08 19.28 16.03
N LEU A 254 14.34 18.16 15.99
CA LEU A 254 12.95 18.13 15.53
C LEU A 254 12.00 18.94 16.43
N GLY A 255 12.23 18.97 17.74
CA GLY A 255 11.40 19.74 18.68
C GLY A 255 11.58 21.27 18.59
N ARG A 256 12.54 21.76 17.81
CA ARG A 256 12.77 23.20 17.57
C ARG A 256 12.05 23.70 16.32
N VAL A 257 11.53 22.78 15.50
CA VAL A 257 10.83 23.10 14.25
C VAL A 257 9.44 23.61 14.57
N ASP A 258 9.15 24.85 14.21
CA ASP A 258 7.77 25.32 14.17
C ASP A 258 7.11 24.84 12.88
N LEU A 259 6.57 23.60 12.93
CA LEU A 259 5.87 23.00 11.80
C LEU A 259 4.68 23.84 11.33
N ALA A 260 4.13 24.70 12.20
CA ALA A 260 3.06 25.61 11.81
C ALA A 260 3.60 26.72 10.89
N GLN A 261 4.82 27.20 11.11
CA GLN A 261 5.50 28.14 10.22
C GLN A 261 6.04 27.47 8.96
N ALA A 262 6.73 26.34 9.10
CA ALA A 262 7.27 25.57 7.97
C ALA A 262 6.19 25.13 6.95
N LEU A 263 4.96 24.98 7.41
CA LEU A 263 3.80 24.55 6.61
C LEU A 263 2.76 25.65 6.39
N ALA A 264 3.05 26.90 6.78
CA ALA A 264 2.10 28.02 6.77
C ALA A 264 1.66 28.46 5.36
N ASP A 265 2.50 28.25 4.35
CA ASP A 265 2.25 28.72 2.98
C ASP A 265 1.09 28.01 2.26
N LYS A 266 0.49 26.99 2.88
CA LYS A 266 -0.58 26.21 2.27
C LYS A 266 -1.76 26.00 3.24
N PRO A 267 -3.00 25.97 2.73
CA PRO A 267 -4.19 25.90 3.57
C PRO A 267 -4.23 24.63 4.41
N LEU A 268 -4.48 24.78 5.72
CA LEU A 268 -4.69 23.68 6.67
C LEU A 268 -6.13 23.15 6.68
N ARG A 269 -7.00 23.73 5.86
CA ARG A 269 -8.42 23.34 5.76
C ARG A 269 -8.68 22.67 4.43
N LEU A 270 -9.41 21.58 4.49
CA LEU A 270 -9.91 20.91 3.30
C LEU A 270 -10.90 21.84 2.56
N THR A 271 -10.67 22.03 1.28
CA THR A 271 -11.61 22.73 0.40
C THR A 271 -12.82 21.82 0.10
N ARG A 272 -13.94 22.43 -0.34
CA ARG A 272 -15.11 21.63 -0.75
C ARG A 272 -14.77 20.58 -1.81
N ARG A 273 -13.85 20.91 -2.72
CA ARG A 273 -13.39 20.02 -3.77
C ARG A 273 -12.62 18.80 -3.24
N GLN A 274 -11.92 18.94 -2.11
CA GLN A 274 -11.19 17.85 -1.44
C GLN A 274 -12.12 17.03 -0.53
N TRP A 275 -13.12 17.67 0.06
CA TRP A 275 -14.08 16.98 0.93
C TRP A 275 -14.94 15.97 0.18
N ILE A 276 -15.35 16.25 -1.05
CA ILE A 276 -16.24 15.37 -1.81
C ILE A 276 -15.62 13.98 -2.04
N PRO A 277 -14.41 13.83 -2.64
CA PRO A 277 -13.81 12.52 -2.82
C PRO A 277 -13.41 11.85 -1.52
N LEU A 278 -13.03 12.62 -0.49
CA LEU A 278 -12.74 12.07 0.83
C LEU A 278 -14.01 11.51 1.50
N ALA A 279 -15.12 12.23 1.43
CA ALA A 279 -16.42 11.76 1.94
C ALA A 279 -16.88 10.49 1.20
N ALA A 280 -16.76 10.44 -0.12
CA ALA A 280 -17.06 9.26 -0.90
C ALA A 280 -16.20 8.07 -0.45
N PHE A 281 -14.89 8.26 -0.28
CA PHE A 281 -13.99 7.22 0.23
C PHE A 281 -14.41 6.74 1.63
N LEU A 282 -14.73 7.67 2.54
CA LEU A 282 -15.18 7.32 3.89
C LEU A 282 -16.52 6.57 3.88
N ILE A 283 -17.46 6.93 3.01
CA ILE A 283 -18.74 6.24 2.85
C ILE A 283 -18.51 4.80 2.35
N ILE A 284 -17.62 4.61 1.36
CA ILE A 284 -17.27 3.30 0.83
C ILE A 284 -16.60 2.44 1.93
N ALA A 285 -15.67 3.03 2.68
CA ALA A 285 -15.03 2.35 3.80
C ALA A 285 -16.08 1.95 4.87
N LEU A 286 -16.96 2.87 5.24
CA LEU A 286 -18.02 2.62 6.21
C LEU A 286 -18.96 1.52 5.73
N HIS A 287 -19.38 1.55 4.46
CA HIS A 287 -20.17 0.49 3.86
C HIS A 287 -19.47 -0.87 3.99
N SER A 288 -18.20 -0.95 3.59
CA SER A 288 -17.42 -2.18 3.65
C SER A 288 -17.27 -2.74 5.07
N PHE A 289 -17.21 -1.86 6.10
CA PHE A 289 -17.09 -2.28 7.49
C PHE A 289 -18.42 -2.66 8.12
N THR A 290 -19.50 -1.98 7.78
CA THR A 290 -20.78 -2.11 8.46
C THR A 290 -21.75 -3.05 7.74
N SER A 291 -21.65 -3.21 6.43
CA SER A 291 -22.56 -4.05 5.63
C SER A 291 -22.74 -5.48 6.15
N PRO A 292 -21.72 -6.19 6.69
CA PRO A 292 -21.92 -7.52 7.25
C PRO A 292 -22.87 -7.58 8.46
N TYR A 293 -23.02 -6.45 9.17
CA TYR A 293 -23.81 -6.34 10.41
C TYR A 293 -25.19 -5.72 10.19
N TRP A 294 -25.54 -5.37 8.96
CA TRP A 294 -26.82 -4.72 8.69
C TRP A 294 -27.98 -5.70 8.81
N PRO A 295 -29.11 -5.26 9.41
CA PRO A 295 -30.31 -6.08 9.52
C PRO A 295 -30.92 -6.34 8.14
N GLU A 296 -31.64 -7.45 8.03
CA GLU A 296 -32.32 -7.85 6.78
C GLU A 296 -33.57 -6.99 6.54
N MET A 297 -33.35 -5.76 6.09
CA MET A 297 -34.39 -4.86 5.61
C MET A 297 -34.30 -4.75 4.08
N PRO A 298 -35.42 -4.59 3.33
CA PRO A 298 -35.40 -4.62 1.87
C PRO A 298 -34.40 -3.68 1.21
N VAL A 299 -34.26 -2.44 1.74
CA VAL A 299 -33.31 -1.44 1.22
C VAL A 299 -31.87 -1.76 1.64
N LEU A 300 -31.67 -2.18 2.89
CA LEU A 300 -30.36 -2.51 3.42
C LEU A 300 -29.82 -3.83 2.86
N SER A 301 -30.70 -4.80 2.60
CA SER A 301 -30.31 -6.05 1.93
C SER A 301 -29.86 -5.80 0.49
N ALA A 302 -30.57 -4.96 -0.26
CA ALA A 302 -30.14 -4.56 -1.60
C ALA A 302 -28.78 -3.85 -1.60
N LEU A 303 -28.53 -2.94 -0.63
CA LEU A 303 -27.25 -2.28 -0.47
C LEU A 303 -26.15 -3.25 0.02
N LYS A 304 -26.49 -4.25 0.82
CA LYS A 304 -25.56 -5.29 1.28
C LYS A 304 -25.16 -6.24 0.14
N GLU A 305 -26.10 -6.56 -0.75
CA GLU A 305 -25.86 -7.37 -1.94
C GLU A 305 -25.02 -6.63 -3.00
N MET A 306 -25.00 -5.28 -2.95
CA MET A 306 -24.06 -4.52 -3.78
C MET A 306 -22.63 -4.84 -3.34
N ASP A 307 -21.91 -5.60 -4.18
CA ASP A 307 -20.48 -5.82 -3.98
C ASP A 307 -19.76 -4.47 -3.88
N THR A 308 -18.70 -4.41 -3.08
CA THR A 308 -17.89 -3.19 -2.87
C THR A 308 -17.41 -2.60 -4.21
N VAL A 309 -17.20 -3.42 -5.23
CA VAL A 309 -16.85 -2.98 -6.59
C VAL A 309 -17.96 -2.13 -7.20
N LEU A 310 -19.20 -2.64 -7.16
CA LEU A 310 -20.36 -1.93 -7.73
C LEU A 310 -20.62 -0.64 -6.96
N PHE A 311 -20.59 -0.69 -5.62
CA PHE A 311 -20.78 0.47 -4.77
C PHE A 311 -19.74 1.57 -5.04
N THR A 312 -18.45 1.19 -5.15
CA THR A 312 -17.37 2.13 -5.48
C THR A 312 -17.51 2.69 -6.90
N SER A 313 -17.96 1.87 -7.86
CA SER A 313 -18.19 2.31 -9.23
C SER A 313 -19.32 3.36 -9.30
N VAL A 314 -20.41 3.14 -8.57
CA VAL A 314 -21.51 4.11 -8.46
C VAL A 314 -21.03 5.40 -7.81
N ALA A 315 -20.26 5.31 -6.74
CA ALA A 315 -19.68 6.48 -6.08
C ALA A 315 -18.77 7.30 -7.02
N LEU A 316 -17.94 6.62 -7.83
CA LEU A 316 -17.13 7.28 -8.85
C LEU A 316 -17.95 7.94 -9.95
N ALA A 317 -19.01 7.28 -10.40
CA ALA A 317 -19.93 7.87 -11.39
C ALA A 317 -20.60 9.14 -10.85
N VAL A 318 -21.07 9.11 -9.60
CA VAL A 318 -21.64 10.29 -8.92
C VAL A 318 -20.59 11.39 -8.77
N LEU A 319 -19.35 11.05 -8.39
CA LEU A 319 -18.25 12.02 -8.31
C LEU A 319 -17.94 12.66 -9.67
N ALA A 320 -18.01 11.90 -10.75
CA ALA A 320 -17.80 12.42 -12.10
C ALA A 320 -18.90 13.40 -12.54
N LEU A 321 -20.14 13.19 -12.08
CA LEU A 321 -21.28 14.08 -12.38
C LEU A 321 -21.26 15.39 -11.56
N ILE A 322 -20.73 15.35 -10.33
CA ILE A 322 -20.68 16.51 -9.43
C ILE A 322 -19.49 17.44 -9.76
N ARG A 323 -18.53 16.95 -10.51
CA ARG A 323 -17.27 17.63 -10.84
C ARG A 323 -17.29 18.33 -12.18
#